data_4b0544539a15afeb58b2e3630e257a0b
#
_entry.id   4b0544539a15afeb58b2e3630e257a0b
#
_cell.length_a   1.000
_cell.length_b   1.000
_cell.length_c   1.000
_cell.angle_alpha   90.00
_cell.angle_beta   90.00
_cell.angle_gamma   90.00
#
_symmetry.space_group_name_H-M   'P 1'
#
loop_
_entity.id
_entity.type
_entity.pdbx_description
1 polymer ?
#
loop_
_entity_poly.entity_id
_entity_poly.type
_entity_poly.pdbx_seq_one_letter_code
_entity_poly.pdbx_strand_id
1 'polypeptide(L)'
;DQITIVEQAEQLGTGHAVLQALPSLRGHHGAVVVLYGDVPLLSKRTLKNLITAFRRRKAAVAFLSMELEDGGSYGRVVRDNRGRPIELVEHSDATSAQKEIREVNAGIYCFDIKFLRKAARSLGKDNAQGEFYLTDSIALAHAKGLPVAVHRCPADETLGINDRIDLAIASATLQNRVTAELMLSGVTITHPGSVVIHPSVKV
;
A
#
# COMPACT_ATOMS: atom_id res chain seq x y z
N ASP A 1 18.46 0.40 15.26
CA ASP A 1 17.25 1.08 14.81
C ASP A 1 16.24 1.13 15.94
N GLN A 2 15.68 2.30 16.21
CA GLN A 2 14.74 2.49 17.31
C GLN A 2 13.33 2.32 16.82
N ILE A 3 12.59 1.36 17.37
CA ILE A 3 11.15 1.16 17.09
C ILE A 3 10.36 2.00 18.09
N THR A 4 9.43 2.81 17.61
CA THR A 4 8.47 3.53 18.46
C THR A 4 7.09 2.90 18.24
N ILE A 5 6.47 2.46 19.32
CA ILE A 5 5.11 1.91 19.33
C ILE A 5 4.16 3.06 19.68
N VAL A 6 3.10 3.21 18.89
CA VAL A 6 2.04 4.20 19.11
C VAL A 6 0.71 3.47 19.12
N GLU A 7 -0.08 3.70 20.16
CA GLU A 7 -1.39 3.10 20.32
C GLU A 7 -2.45 3.91 19.55
N GLN A 8 -3.31 3.20 18.83
CA GLN A 8 -4.56 3.72 18.28
C GLN A 8 -5.72 3.19 19.14
N ALA A 9 -6.06 3.90 20.20
CA ALA A 9 -7.06 3.44 21.17
C ALA A 9 -8.46 3.24 20.57
N GLU A 10 -8.84 4.09 19.60
CA GLU A 10 -10.07 3.99 18.83
C GLU A 10 -9.77 3.72 17.37
N GLN A 11 -10.38 2.70 16.78
CA GLN A 11 -10.18 2.31 15.39
C GLN A 11 -11.05 3.18 14.46
N LEU A 12 -10.63 4.42 14.23
CA LEU A 12 -11.35 5.41 13.43
C LEU A 12 -10.79 5.53 12.00
N GLY A 13 -10.21 4.47 11.47
CA GLY A 13 -9.71 4.38 10.11
C GLY A 13 -8.20 4.61 9.96
N THR A 14 -7.72 4.42 8.73
CA THR A 14 -6.29 4.44 8.37
C THR A 14 -5.65 5.83 8.52
N GLY A 15 -6.39 6.89 8.20
CA GLY A 15 -5.95 8.27 8.42
C GLY A 15 -5.79 8.59 9.90
N HIS A 16 -6.67 8.04 10.76
CA HIS A 16 -6.56 8.19 12.22
C HIS A 16 -5.30 7.52 12.76
N ALA A 17 -4.96 6.33 12.28
CA ALA A 17 -3.71 5.65 12.67
C ALA A 17 -2.48 6.52 12.36
N VAL A 18 -2.46 7.15 11.18
CA VAL A 18 -1.40 8.09 10.80
C VAL A 18 -1.39 9.32 11.70
N LEU A 19 -2.54 9.87 12.07
CA LEU A 19 -2.65 10.99 13.01
C LEU A 19 -2.02 10.67 14.35
N GLN A 20 -2.25 9.47 14.89
CA GLN A 20 -1.64 9.01 16.15
C GLN A 20 -0.10 8.90 16.04
N ALA A 21 0.42 8.50 14.89
CA ALA A 21 1.86 8.37 14.66
C ALA A 21 2.59 9.71 14.43
N LEU A 22 1.91 10.77 13.99
CA LEU A 22 2.54 12.06 13.65
C LEU A 22 3.37 12.71 14.77
N PRO A 23 3.00 12.64 16.06
CA PRO A 23 3.83 13.18 17.15
C PRO A 23 5.21 12.53 17.21
N SER A 24 5.32 11.23 16.96
CA SER A 24 6.59 10.48 16.94
C SER A 24 7.49 10.87 15.75
N LEU A 25 6.92 11.49 14.74
CA LEU A 25 7.65 12.02 13.59
C LEU A 25 8.06 13.50 13.75
N ARG A 26 7.94 14.07 14.97
CA ARG A 26 8.35 15.47 15.23
C ARG A 26 9.84 15.63 14.92
N GLY A 27 10.20 16.67 14.16
CA GLY A 27 11.58 16.89 13.70
C GLY A 27 11.99 16.07 12.47
N HIS A 28 11.19 15.09 12.04
CA HIS A 28 11.47 14.37 10.80
C HIS A 28 11.26 15.27 9.56
N HIS A 29 12.16 15.14 8.59
CA HIS A 29 12.13 15.83 7.30
C HIS A 29 12.28 14.80 6.17
N GLY A 30 11.59 15.05 5.04
CA GLY A 30 11.67 14.19 3.86
C GLY A 30 10.48 13.25 3.71
N ALA A 31 10.74 12.03 3.28
CA ALA A 31 9.71 11.06 2.94
C ALA A 31 9.32 10.18 4.13
N VAL A 32 8.04 9.87 4.21
CA VAL A 32 7.47 8.86 5.13
C VAL A 32 6.80 7.79 4.29
N VAL A 33 7.14 6.53 4.55
CA VAL A 33 6.47 5.38 3.94
C VAL A 33 5.45 4.84 4.93
N VAL A 34 4.21 4.67 4.47
CA VAL A 34 3.12 4.04 5.22
C VAL A 34 2.91 2.64 4.65
N LEU A 35 3.03 1.64 5.49
CA LEU A 35 2.85 0.22 5.16
C LEU A 35 1.75 -0.36 6.02
N TYR A 36 0.99 -1.30 5.46
CA TYR A 36 0.03 -2.09 6.22
C TYR A 36 0.71 -3.35 6.75
N GLY A 37 0.42 -3.71 7.99
CA GLY A 37 1.03 -4.85 8.67
C GLY A 37 0.54 -6.21 8.17
N ASP A 38 -0.56 -6.24 7.47
CA ASP A 38 -1.20 -7.42 6.87
C ASP A 38 -0.80 -7.70 5.41
N VAL A 39 0.19 -6.98 4.86
CA VAL A 39 0.72 -7.16 3.49
C VAL A 39 2.17 -7.65 3.53
N PRO A 40 2.42 -8.94 3.87
CA PRO A 40 3.77 -9.43 4.14
C PRO A 40 4.61 -9.74 2.89
N LEU A 41 3.99 -9.83 1.71
CA LEU A 41 4.66 -10.26 0.48
C LEU A 41 5.31 -9.13 -0.33
N LEU A 42 5.25 -7.90 0.17
CA LEU A 42 5.83 -6.74 -0.49
C LEU A 42 7.35 -6.89 -0.69
N SER A 43 7.80 -6.81 -1.93
CA SER A 43 9.21 -6.94 -2.26
C SER A 43 9.98 -5.62 -2.01
N LYS A 44 11.26 -5.77 -1.66
CA LYS A 44 12.19 -4.63 -1.57
C LYS A 44 12.28 -3.85 -2.89
N ARG A 45 12.15 -4.54 -4.03
CA ARG A 45 12.18 -3.93 -5.36
C ARG A 45 11.00 -3.00 -5.58
N THR A 46 9.79 -3.47 -5.28
CA THR A 46 8.55 -2.70 -5.42
C THR A 46 8.56 -1.47 -4.52
N LEU A 47 9.01 -1.62 -3.27
CA LEU A 47 9.16 -0.50 -2.35
C LEU A 47 10.18 0.54 -2.85
N LYS A 48 11.34 0.10 -3.37
CA LYS A 48 12.33 1.00 -3.99
C LYS A 48 11.76 1.73 -5.20
N ASN A 49 10.96 1.04 -6.03
CA ASN A 49 10.32 1.64 -7.20
C ASN A 49 9.30 2.71 -6.80
N LEU A 50 8.49 2.47 -5.77
CA LEU A 50 7.58 3.48 -5.22
C LEU A 50 8.33 4.73 -4.76
N ILE A 51 9.39 4.57 -3.97
CA ILE A 51 10.21 5.68 -3.48
C ILE A 51 10.89 6.42 -4.65
N THR A 52 11.31 5.69 -5.67
CA THR A 52 11.91 6.28 -6.88
C THR A 52 10.88 7.10 -7.68
N ALA A 53 9.66 6.57 -7.85
CA ALA A 53 8.56 7.29 -8.50
C ALA A 53 8.21 8.57 -7.74
N PHE A 54 8.12 8.49 -6.39
CA PHE A 54 7.90 9.62 -5.51
C PHE A 54 8.96 10.71 -5.72
N ARG A 55 10.24 10.36 -5.65
CA ARG A 55 11.37 11.30 -5.79
C ARG A 55 11.45 11.93 -7.18
N ARG A 56 11.30 11.12 -8.23
CA ARG A 56 11.38 11.57 -9.63
C ARG A 56 10.31 12.59 -10.00
N ARG A 57 9.11 12.42 -9.46
CA ARG A 57 8.01 13.35 -9.67
C ARG A 57 7.95 14.50 -8.67
N LYS A 58 8.85 14.53 -7.68
CA LYS A 58 8.77 15.44 -6.53
C LYS A 58 7.34 15.46 -5.95
N ALA A 59 6.77 14.26 -5.81
CA ALA A 59 5.38 14.09 -5.46
C ALA A 59 5.09 14.49 -4.01
N ALA A 60 3.90 15.00 -3.75
CA ALA A 60 3.38 15.17 -2.40
C ALA A 60 3.04 13.82 -1.78
N VAL A 61 2.52 12.93 -2.62
CA VAL A 61 2.23 11.53 -2.28
C VAL A 61 2.46 10.63 -3.48
N ALA A 62 2.99 9.43 -3.23
CA ALA A 62 3.00 8.32 -4.17
C ALA A 62 2.32 7.11 -3.52
N PHE A 63 1.68 6.27 -4.32
CA PHE A 63 1.07 5.04 -3.81
C PHE A 63 1.29 3.88 -4.77
N LEU A 64 1.13 2.66 -4.24
CA LEU A 64 1.09 1.45 -5.05
C LEU A 64 -0.34 1.19 -5.52
N SER A 65 -0.46 0.85 -6.80
CA SER A 65 -1.69 0.29 -7.37
C SER A 65 -1.42 -1.09 -7.93
N MET A 66 -2.46 -1.89 -8.05
CA MET A 66 -2.44 -3.17 -8.76
C MET A 66 -3.65 -3.26 -9.68
N GLU A 67 -3.61 -4.15 -10.64
CA GLU A 67 -4.73 -4.43 -11.54
C GLU A 67 -5.31 -5.80 -11.22
N LEU A 68 -6.61 -5.85 -10.97
CA LEU A 68 -7.36 -7.06 -10.67
C LEU A 68 -8.48 -7.25 -11.71
N GLU A 69 -8.85 -8.50 -11.99
CA GLU A 69 -10.03 -8.78 -12.83
C GLU A 69 -11.31 -8.35 -12.14
N ASP A 70 -11.40 -8.64 -10.85
CA ASP A 70 -12.42 -8.12 -9.94
C ASP A 70 -11.70 -7.33 -8.84
N GLY A 71 -12.02 -6.05 -8.73
CA GLY A 71 -11.44 -5.16 -7.71
C GLY A 71 -11.90 -5.46 -6.28
N GLY A 72 -12.85 -6.38 -6.09
CA GLY A 72 -13.31 -6.81 -4.77
C GLY A 72 -13.58 -5.64 -3.81
N SER A 73 -13.13 -5.75 -2.57
CA SER A 73 -13.27 -4.74 -1.51
C SER A 73 -12.22 -3.63 -1.55
N TYR A 74 -11.27 -3.65 -2.50
CA TYR A 74 -10.22 -2.62 -2.59
C TYR A 74 -10.77 -1.28 -3.05
N GLY A 75 -10.12 -0.18 -2.64
CA GLY A 75 -10.38 1.16 -3.14
C GLY A 75 -9.99 1.30 -4.62
N ARG A 76 -10.75 2.05 -5.39
CA ARG A 76 -10.58 2.23 -6.84
C ARG A 76 -9.72 3.45 -7.15
N VAL A 77 -8.83 3.34 -8.14
CA VAL A 77 -7.99 4.45 -8.61
C VAL A 77 -8.72 5.20 -9.70
N VAL A 78 -9.27 6.36 -9.35
CA VAL A 78 -9.94 7.23 -10.32
C VAL A 78 -8.90 8.13 -11.00
N ARG A 79 -8.97 8.20 -12.34
CA ARG A 79 -8.05 8.99 -13.16
C ARG A 79 -8.79 10.03 -13.98
N ASP A 80 -8.12 11.15 -14.25
CA ASP A 80 -8.62 12.15 -15.20
C ASP A 80 -8.40 11.71 -16.68
N ASN A 81 -8.90 12.50 -17.60
CA ASN A 81 -8.78 12.26 -19.04
C ASN A 81 -7.32 12.25 -19.57
N ARG A 82 -6.36 12.68 -18.74
CA ARG A 82 -4.91 12.64 -19.02
C ARG A 82 -4.22 11.46 -18.34
N GLY A 83 -4.98 10.55 -17.74
CA GLY A 83 -4.48 9.39 -17.02
C GLY A 83 -3.83 9.70 -15.67
N ARG A 84 -4.00 10.90 -15.10
CA ARG A 84 -3.47 11.26 -13.80
C ARG A 84 -4.41 10.77 -12.69
N PRO A 85 -3.91 10.17 -11.61
CA PRO A 85 -4.74 9.80 -10.47
C PRO A 85 -5.27 11.09 -9.82
N ILE A 86 -6.58 11.14 -9.61
CA ILE A 86 -7.25 12.28 -9.01
C ILE A 86 -7.87 11.95 -7.67
N GLU A 87 -8.22 10.69 -7.47
CA GLU A 87 -8.92 10.23 -6.28
C GLU A 87 -8.68 8.73 -6.07
N LEU A 88 -8.77 8.27 -4.83
CA LEU A 88 -8.97 6.88 -4.45
C LEU A 88 -10.33 6.78 -3.77
N VAL A 89 -11.23 5.99 -4.33
CA VAL A 89 -12.59 5.79 -3.80
C VAL A 89 -12.68 4.44 -3.14
N GLU A 90 -12.99 4.40 -1.86
CA GLU A 90 -13.18 3.14 -1.13
C GLU A 90 -14.39 2.37 -1.69
N HIS A 91 -14.35 1.03 -1.60
CA HIS A 91 -15.40 0.18 -2.18
C HIS A 91 -16.81 0.53 -1.69
N SER A 92 -16.93 0.88 -0.39
CA SER A 92 -18.19 1.25 0.25
C SER A 92 -18.80 2.54 -0.30
N ASP A 93 -17.96 3.46 -0.77
CA ASP A 93 -18.36 4.77 -1.30
C ASP A 93 -18.41 4.79 -2.82
N ALA A 94 -17.93 3.74 -3.50
CA ALA A 94 -17.83 3.68 -4.94
C ALA A 94 -19.19 3.50 -5.62
N THR A 95 -19.49 4.31 -6.62
CA THR A 95 -20.61 4.12 -7.53
C THR A 95 -20.47 2.82 -8.32
N SER A 96 -21.58 2.32 -8.91
CA SER A 96 -21.54 1.12 -9.75
C SER A 96 -20.51 1.25 -10.90
N ALA A 97 -20.40 2.42 -11.53
CA ALA A 97 -19.42 2.66 -12.58
C ALA A 97 -17.98 2.66 -12.06
N GLN A 98 -17.74 3.18 -10.87
CA GLN A 98 -16.41 3.15 -10.24
C GLN A 98 -16.00 1.74 -9.83
N LYS A 99 -16.95 0.89 -9.43
CA LYS A 99 -16.68 -0.52 -9.08
C LYS A 99 -16.14 -1.34 -10.24
N GLU A 100 -16.43 -0.95 -11.49
CA GLU A 100 -15.89 -1.57 -12.69
C GLU A 100 -14.41 -1.22 -12.96
N ILE A 101 -13.86 -0.24 -12.24
CA ILE A 101 -12.43 0.11 -12.37
C ILE A 101 -11.59 -1.03 -11.82
N ARG A 102 -10.71 -1.58 -12.67
CA ARG A 102 -9.84 -2.71 -12.36
C ARG A 102 -8.55 -2.30 -11.64
N GLU A 103 -8.13 -1.03 -11.77
CA GLU A 103 -6.98 -0.52 -11.04
C GLU A 103 -7.39 -0.15 -9.61
N VAL A 104 -6.78 -0.82 -8.65
CA VAL A 104 -7.12 -0.68 -7.24
C VAL A 104 -5.93 -0.22 -6.41
N ASN A 105 -6.22 0.39 -5.27
CA ASN A 105 -5.25 0.83 -4.30
C ASN A 105 -4.68 -0.35 -3.51
N ALA A 106 -3.37 -0.46 -3.43
CA ALA A 106 -2.68 -1.50 -2.67
C ALA A 106 -2.38 -1.12 -1.19
N GLY A 107 -2.84 0.04 -0.73
CA GLY A 107 -2.71 0.47 0.67
C GLY A 107 -1.31 0.92 1.10
N ILE A 108 -0.36 1.03 0.19
CA ILE A 108 1.04 1.38 0.49
C ILE A 108 1.38 2.73 -0.12
N TYR A 109 1.91 3.64 0.72
CA TYR A 109 2.13 5.03 0.34
C TYR A 109 3.53 5.51 0.67
N CYS A 110 3.99 6.52 -0.07
CA CYS A 110 5.16 7.34 0.25
C CYS A 110 4.74 8.81 0.21
N PHE A 111 4.83 9.49 1.34
CA PHE A 111 4.41 10.89 1.51
C PHE A 111 5.61 11.83 1.71
N ASP A 112 5.50 13.04 1.22
CA ASP A 112 6.22 14.17 1.81
C ASP A 112 5.67 14.45 3.21
N ILE A 113 6.53 14.54 4.22
CA ILE A 113 6.10 14.70 5.62
C ILE A 113 5.32 15.99 5.84
N LYS A 114 5.65 17.08 5.12
CA LYS A 114 4.95 18.35 5.27
C LYS A 114 3.53 18.27 4.71
N PHE A 115 3.39 17.55 3.58
CA PHE A 115 2.08 17.28 3.01
C PHE A 115 1.29 16.33 3.92
N LEU A 116 1.87 15.23 4.38
CA LEU A 116 1.22 14.25 5.27
C LEU A 116 0.64 14.90 6.51
N ARG A 117 1.41 15.77 7.19
CA ARG A 117 0.93 16.51 8.37
C ARG A 117 -0.28 17.39 8.10
N LYS A 118 -0.34 18.00 6.91
CA LYS A 118 -1.47 18.84 6.51
C LYS A 118 -2.66 17.99 6.10
N ALA A 119 -2.43 16.98 5.27
CA ALA A 119 -3.47 16.08 4.79
C ALA A 119 -4.17 15.37 5.95
N ALA A 120 -3.42 14.70 6.82
CA ALA A 120 -3.97 13.93 7.93
C ALA A 120 -4.88 14.78 8.86
N ARG A 121 -4.56 16.07 9.07
CA ARG A 121 -5.40 17.00 9.84
C ARG A 121 -6.63 17.49 9.09
N SER A 122 -6.68 17.30 7.79
CA SER A 122 -7.79 17.77 6.92
C SER A 122 -8.71 16.62 6.52
N LEU A 123 -8.41 15.38 6.93
CA LEU A 123 -9.28 14.24 6.68
C LEU A 123 -10.59 14.40 7.46
N GLY A 124 -11.70 14.05 6.82
CA GLY A 124 -13.03 14.05 7.39
C GLY A 124 -13.53 12.63 7.67
N LYS A 125 -14.75 12.53 8.16
CA LYS A 125 -15.49 11.29 8.39
C LYS A 125 -16.79 11.23 7.57
N ASP A 126 -16.95 12.12 6.61
CA ASP A 126 -18.16 12.18 5.76
C ASP A 126 -18.04 11.14 4.63
N ASN A 127 -18.17 9.88 5.03
CA ASN A 127 -18.09 8.71 4.17
C ASN A 127 -18.92 7.55 4.75
N ALA A 128 -19.10 6.48 3.98
CA ALA A 128 -20.00 5.36 4.33
C ALA A 128 -19.62 4.64 5.64
N GLN A 129 -18.35 4.68 6.05
CA GLN A 129 -17.86 4.03 7.27
C GLN A 129 -17.71 4.98 8.45
N GLY A 130 -17.82 6.31 8.24
CA GLY A 130 -17.60 7.31 9.28
C GLY A 130 -16.15 7.35 9.79
N GLU A 131 -15.18 7.01 8.96
CA GLU A 131 -13.78 6.88 9.28
C GLU A 131 -12.91 7.94 8.62
N PHE A 132 -11.73 8.18 9.17
CA PHE A 132 -10.71 9.00 8.51
C PHE A 132 -9.96 8.16 7.46
N TYR A 133 -10.30 8.34 6.20
CA TYR A 133 -9.66 7.62 5.11
C TYR A 133 -8.33 8.26 4.71
N LEU A 134 -7.24 7.50 4.76
CA LEU A 134 -5.95 7.98 4.26
C LEU A 134 -5.98 8.17 2.73
N THR A 135 -6.83 7.43 2.03
CA THR A 135 -7.08 7.53 0.59
C THR A 135 -7.51 8.92 0.14
N ASP A 136 -8.25 9.68 0.98
CA ASP A 136 -8.66 11.05 0.69
C ASP A 136 -7.48 12.01 0.49
N SER A 137 -6.30 11.64 0.98
CA SER A 137 -5.08 12.41 0.74
C SER A 137 -4.74 12.58 -0.73
N ILE A 138 -5.19 11.69 -1.61
CA ILE A 138 -4.97 11.78 -3.06
C ILE A 138 -5.83 12.90 -3.65
N ALA A 139 -7.12 12.93 -3.32
CA ALA A 139 -8.02 14.01 -3.73
C ALA A 139 -7.53 15.37 -3.17
N LEU A 140 -7.07 15.42 -1.92
CA LEU A 140 -6.49 16.64 -1.33
C LEU A 140 -5.22 17.11 -2.06
N ALA A 141 -4.34 16.19 -2.49
CA ALA A 141 -3.16 16.54 -3.28
C ALA A 141 -3.57 17.07 -4.66
N HIS A 142 -4.50 16.40 -5.33
CA HIS A 142 -5.02 16.82 -6.63
C HIS A 142 -5.67 18.21 -6.57
N ALA A 143 -6.57 18.46 -5.62
CA ALA A 143 -7.24 19.75 -5.44
C ALA A 143 -6.26 20.90 -5.21
N LYS A 144 -5.09 20.63 -4.62
CA LYS A 144 -4.02 21.61 -4.42
C LYS A 144 -3.04 21.71 -5.59
N GLY A 145 -3.27 21.00 -6.69
CA GLY A 145 -2.37 20.97 -7.85
C GLY A 145 -1.01 20.36 -7.55
N LEU A 146 -0.90 19.56 -6.46
CA LEU A 146 0.35 18.91 -6.08
C LEU A 146 0.55 17.61 -6.88
N PRO A 147 1.81 17.27 -7.22
CA PRO A 147 2.07 16.04 -7.97
C PRO A 147 1.75 14.79 -7.15
N VAL A 148 1.01 13.88 -7.77
CA VAL A 148 0.76 12.51 -7.29
C VAL A 148 1.50 11.54 -8.19
N ALA A 149 2.18 10.56 -7.61
CA ALA A 149 2.82 9.47 -8.35
C ALA A 149 2.13 8.13 -8.06
N VAL A 150 2.14 7.25 -9.05
CA VAL A 150 1.66 5.87 -8.89
C VAL A 150 2.75 4.94 -9.38
N HIS A 151 2.93 3.84 -8.68
CA HIS A 151 3.70 2.70 -9.18
C HIS A 151 2.79 1.48 -9.17
N ARG A 152 2.57 0.89 -10.36
CA ARG A 152 1.81 -0.35 -10.47
C ARG A 152 2.71 -1.52 -10.08
N CYS A 153 2.24 -2.38 -9.20
CA CYS A 153 2.96 -3.55 -8.73
C CYS A 153 2.20 -4.85 -9.06
N PRO A 154 2.89 -6.00 -9.01
CA PRO A 154 2.23 -7.30 -9.08
C PRO A 154 1.24 -7.48 -7.95
N ALA A 155 0.06 -8.04 -8.25
CA ALA A 155 -1.01 -8.22 -7.27
C ALA A 155 -0.60 -9.18 -6.13
N ASP A 156 0.19 -10.20 -6.43
CA ASP A 156 0.67 -11.18 -5.45
C ASP A 156 1.64 -10.60 -4.41
N GLU A 157 2.16 -9.37 -4.63
CA GLU A 157 2.99 -8.66 -3.65
C GLU A 157 2.17 -7.88 -2.61
N THR A 158 0.90 -7.59 -2.90
CA THR A 158 0.09 -6.65 -2.13
C THR A 158 -1.25 -7.23 -1.65
N LEU A 159 -1.39 -8.54 -1.72
CA LEU A 159 -2.52 -9.23 -1.11
C LEU A 159 -2.48 -9.09 0.41
N GLY A 160 -3.56 -8.56 0.98
CA GLY A 160 -3.77 -8.48 2.42
C GLY A 160 -4.17 -9.84 3.01
N ILE A 161 -3.77 -10.08 4.25
CA ILE A 161 -4.18 -11.27 5.02
C ILE A 161 -5.31 -10.89 5.96
N ASN A 162 -6.53 -11.33 5.66
CA ASN A 162 -7.71 -11.07 6.48
C ASN A 162 -8.13 -12.31 7.29
N ASP A 163 -7.82 -13.50 6.78
CA ASP A 163 -8.20 -14.77 7.40
C ASP A 163 -7.10 -15.84 7.27
N ARG A 164 -7.42 -17.07 7.70
CA ARG A 164 -6.49 -18.21 7.67
C ARG A 164 -6.26 -18.75 6.26
N ILE A 165 -7.19 -18.52 5.33
CA ILE A 165 -7.06 -18.93 3.93
C ILE A 165 -6.06 -17.98 3.25
N ASP A 166 -6.21 -16.68 3.44
CA ASP A 166 -5.25 -15.67 2.95
C ASP A 166 -3.84 -15.93 3.49
N LEU A 167 -3.73 -16.28 4.78
CA LEU A 167 -2.45 -16.64 5.39
C LEU A 167 -1.81 -17.86 4.73
N ALA A 168 -2.59 -18.89 4.42
CA ALA A 168 -2.09 -20.09 3.75
C ALA A 168 -1.62 -19.77 2.31
N ILE A 169 -2.38 -18.95 1.58
CA ILE A 169 -2.02 -18.49 0.23
C ILE A 169 -0.73 -17.67 0.25
N ALA A 170 -0.62 -16.71 1.19
CA ALA A 170 0.58 -15.91 1.34
C ALA A 170 1.82 -16.76 1.70
N SER A 171 1.67 -17.74 2.59
CA SER A 171 2.73 -18.65 2.96
C SER A 171 3.20 -19.49 1.77
N ALA A 172 2.27 -20.06 0.99
CA ALA A 172 2.60 -20.81 -0.23
C ALA A 172 3.30 -19.93 -1.26
N THR A 173 2.84 -18.71 -1.47
CA THR A 173 3.45 -17.73 -2.38
C THR A 173 4.88 -17.41 -1.97
N LEU A 174 5.13 -17.17 -0.68
CA LEU A 174 6.47 -16.92 -0.16
C LEU A 174 7.39 -18.14 -0.39
N GLN A 175 6.91 -19.37 -0.09
CA GLN A 175 7.67 -20.59 -0.31
C GLN A 175 8.02 -20.79 -1.79
N ASN A 176 7.07 -20.56 -2.69
CA ASN A 176 7.30 -20.64 -4.13
C ASN A 176 8.36 -19.63 -4.59
N ARG A 177 8.39 -18.42 -4.06
CA ARG A 177 9.45 -17.43 -4.36
C ARG A 177 10.82 -17.91 -3.88
N VAL A 178 10.91 -18.38 -2.63
CA VAL A 178 12.18 -18.87 -2.05
C VAL A 178 12.72 -20.06 -2.81
N THR A 179 11.88 -21.05 -3.09
CA THR A 179 12.30 -22.25 -3.85
C THR A 179 12.69 -21.91 -5.29
N ALA A 180 11.96 -21.00 -5.95
CA ALA A 180 12.31 -20.56 -7.30
C ALA A 180 13.67 -19.82 -7.32
N GLU A 181 13.93 -18.92 -6.38
CA GLU A 181 15.21 -18.22 -6.27
C GLU A 181 16.38 -19.21 -6.06
N LEU A 182 16.21 -20.20 -5.19
CA LEU A 182 17.22 -21.24 -4.95
C LEU A 182 17.46 -22.11 -6.20
N MET A 183 16.41 -22.53 -6.88
CA MET A 183 16.55 -23.32 -8.12
C MET A 183 17.24 -22.50 -9.22
N LEU A 184 16.91 -21.22 -9.36
CA LEU A 184 17.58 -20.32 -10.32
C LEU A 184 19.05 -20.08 -9.97
N SER A 185 19.43 -20.18 -8.69
CA SER A 185 20.83 -20.11 -8.25
C SER A 185 21.62 -21.40 -8.43
N GLY A 186 20.98 -22.49 -8.90
CA GLY A 186 21.63 -23.77 -9.20
C GLY A 186 21.33 -24.90 -8.19
N VAL A 187 20.47 -24.66 -7.19
CA VAL A 187 20.06 -25.69 -6.23
C VAL A 187 19.02 -26.62 -6.87
N THR A 188 19.25 -27.94 -6.81
CA THR A 188 18.27 -28.93 -7.28
C THR A 188 17.25 -29.24 -6.20
N ILE A 189 15.97 -28.93 -6.46
CA ILE A 189 14.83 -29.27 -5.58
C ILE A 189 13.88 -30.17 -6.36
N THR A 190 13.82 -31.45 -6.01
CA THR A 190 13.03 -32.48 -6.75
C THR A 190 11.52 -32.31 -6.56
N HIS A 191 11.10 -31.88 -5.39
CA HIS A 191 9.67 -31.67 -5.05
C HIS A 191 9.44 -30.30 -4.39
N PRO A 192 9.49 -29.19 -5.17
CA PRO A 192 9.43 -27.84 -4.59
C PRO A 192 8.13 -27.58 -3.81
N GLY A 193 7.01 -28.24 -4.16
CA GLY A 193 5.75 -28.08 -3.44
C GLY A 193 5.67 -28.72 -2.05
N SER A 194 6.62 -29.59 -1.70
CA SER A 194 6.67 -30.27 -0.39
C SER A 194 7.81 -29.76 0.51
N VAL A 195 8.61 -28.83 0.03
CA VAL A 195 9.76 -28.29 0.76
C VAL A 195 9.37 -26.96 1.41
N VAL A 196 9.71 -26.82 2.70
CA VAL A 196 9.58 -25.55 3.42
C VAL A 196 10.99 -25.05 3.76
N ILE A 197 11.37 -23.91 3.18
CA ILE A 197 12.69 -23.31 3.36
C ILE A 197 12.49 -21.88 3.91
N HIS A 198 13.12 -21.59 5.05
CA HIS A 198 13.06 -20.25 5.59
C HIS A 198 13.85 -19.27 4.70
N PRO A 199 13.34 -18.02 4.45
CA PRO A 199 13.99 -17.06 3.56
C PRO A 199 15.43 -16.67 3.92
N SER A 200 15.87 -16.92 5.16
CA SER A 200 17.23 -16.62 5.61
C SER A 200 18.23 -17.76 5.36
N VAL A 201 17.76 -18.92 4.89
CA VAL A 201 18.63 -20.07 4.57
C VAL A 201 19.50 -19.72 3.38
N LYS A 202 20.79 -20.00 3.50
CA LYS A 202 21.79 -19.91 2.43
C LYS A 202 22.23 -21.32 2.07
N VAL A 203 22.23 -21.64 0.82
CA VAL A 203 22.68 -22.91 0.24
C VAL A 203 23.89 -22.64 -0.65
#